data_f9f20b5cca117a902102d535ed6ad950
#
_entry.id   f9f20b5cca117a902102d535ed6ad950
#
_cell.length_a   1.000
_cell.length_b   1.000
_cell.length_c   1.000
_cell.angle_alpha   90.00
_cell.angle_beta   90.00
_cell.angle_gamma   90.00
#
_symmetry.space_group_name_H-M   'P 1'
#
loop_
_entity.id
_entity.type
_entity.pdbx_description
1 polymer ?
#
loop_
_entity_poly.entity_id
_entity_poly.type
_entity_poly.pdbx_seq_one_letter_code
_entity_poly.pdbx_strand_id
1 'polypeptide(L)'
;MRNTTPTPIALKISDFKDKSLLILDDDEPFRSRLARAMDKKGFQVTEAKSVEEGLRIVAKTPTNFAVVDLRLEDGSGLEVVKSLHKLKKH
;
A
#
# COMPACT_ATOMS: atom_id res chain seq x y z
N MET A 1 -20.93 12.16 -23.40
CA MET A 1 -20.44 11.46 -23.39
C MET A 1 -20.21 10.83 -22.54
N ARG A 2 -20.18 10.29 -22.34
CA ARG A 2 -19.98 9.58 -21.56
C ARG A 2 -18.79 9.46 -21.08
N ASN A 3 -18.79 9.35 -19.99
CA ASN A 3 -17.73 9.13 -19.42
C ASN A 3 -17.02 8.15 -19.90
N THR A 4 -16.10 8.40 -20.30
CA THR A 4 -15.46 7.43 -20.85
C THR A 4 -14.33 7.01 -20.12
N THR A 5 -14.28 7.22 -18.87
CA THR A 5 -13.28 6.62 -18.09
C THR A 5 -13.41 5.17 -18.25
N PRO A 6 -12.47 4.51 -18.79
CA PRO A 6 -12.57 3.09 -18.91
C PRO A 6 -12.67 2.54 -17.54
N THR A 7 -13.51 1.62 -17.41
CA THR A 7 -13.57 0.88 -16.21
C THR A 7 -12.29 0.14 -16.11
N PRO A 8 -11.56 0.34 -15.07
CA PRO A 8 -10.36 -0.41 -14.90
C PRO A 8 -10.73 -1.86 -14.86
N ILE A 9 -9.81 -2.66 -15.22
CA ILE A 9 -9.99 -4.08 -15.11
C ILE A 9 -10.45 -4.35 -13.72
N ALA A 10 -11.57 -4.98 -13.61
CA ALA A 10 -12.15 -5.26 -12.32
C ALA A 10 -11.48 -6.48 -11.73
N LEU A 11 -10.30 -6.30 -11.20
CA LEU A 11 -9.60 -7.37 -10.53
C LEU A 11 -10.22 -7.56 -9.17
N LYS A 12 -10.53 -8.77 -8.84
CA LYS A 12 -11.01 -9.09 -7.53
C LYS A 12 -9.82 -9.47 -6.66
N ILE A 13 -9.90 -9.12 -5.40
CA ILE A 13 -8.82 -9.45 -4.47
C ILE A 13 -8.57 -10.95 -4.48
N SER A 14 -9.62 -11.72 -4.63
CA SER A 14 -9.49 -13.18 -4.66
C SER A 14 -8.67 -13.69 -5.85
N ASP A 15 -8.44 -12.84 -6.86
CA ASP A 15 -7.63 -13.23 -8.02
C ASP A 15 -6.15 -13.23 -7.67
N PHE A 16 -5.76 -12.70 -6.50
CA PHE A 16 -4.37 -12.65 -6.10
C PHE A 16 -4.12 -13.60 -4.95
N LYS A 17 -3.04 -14.35 -5.05
CA LYS A 17 -2.66 -15.24 -3.95
C LYS A 17 -2.05 -14.46 -2.82
N ASP A 18 -1.22 -13.46 -3.15
CA ASP A 18 -0.57 -12.65 -2.14
C ASP A 18 -1.39 -11.37 -1.96
N LYS A 19 -2.05 -11.27 -0.84
CA LYS A 19 -2.92 -10.15 -0.52
C LYS A 19 -2.30 -9.21 0.48
N SER A 20 -0.99 -9.23 0.60
CA SER A 20 -0.30 -8.37 1.54
C SER A 20 -0.33 -6.94 1.07
N LEU A 21 -0.65 -6.03 1.98
CA LEU A 21 -0.82 -4.61 1.68
C LEU A 21 -0.14 -3.78 2.75
N LEU A 22 0.72 -2.87 2.32
CA LEU A 22 1.28 -1.88 3.22
C LEU A 22 0.49 -0.59 3.08
N ILE A 23 0.10 0.00 4.20
CA ILE A 23 -0.51 1.33 4.21
C ILE A 23 0.43 2.24 4.96
N LEU A 24 0.97 3.24 4.26
CA LEU A 24 1.94 4.18 4.81
C LEU A 24 1.33 5.56 4.84
N ASP A 25 1.06 6.07 6.03
CA ASP A 25 0.46 7.39 6.21
C ASP A 25 0.71 7.82 7.65
N ASP A 26 1.06 9.09 7.86
CA ASP A 26 1.31 9.56 9.22
C ASP A 26 0.04 10.03 9.92
N ASP A 27 -1.08 10.11 9.22
CA ASP A 27 -2.37 10.44 9.81
C ASP A 27 -2.96 9.16 10.41
N GLU A 28 -2.78 8.97 11.69
CA GLU A 28 -3.15 7.73 12.34
C GLU A 28 -4.65 7.41 12.24
N PRO A 29 -5.57 8.36 12.51
CA PRO A 29 -6.99 8.02 12.39
C PRO A 29 -7.37 7.60 10.98
N PHE A 30 -6.86 8.29 9.97
CA PHE A 30 -7.14 7.93 8.58
C PHE A 30 -6.54 6.57 8.24
N ARG A 31 -5.27 6.38 8.59
CA ARG A 31 -4.57 5.13 8.30
C ARG A 31 -5.29 3.95 8.95
N SER A 32 -5.71 4.12 10.20
CA SER A 32 -6.37 3.05 10.93
C SER A 32 -7.71 2.70 10.32
N ARG A 33 -8.49 3.70 9.89
CA ARG A 33 -9.78 3.45 9.25
C ARG A 33 -9.60 2.73 7.91
N LEU A 34 -8.60 3.17 7.15
CA LEU A 34 -8.33 2.56 5.86
C LEU A 34 -7.87 1.11 6.05
N ALA A 35 -7.02 0.88 7.04
CA ALA A 35 -6.55 -0.47 7.33
C ALA A 35 -7.71 -1.41 7.64
N ARG A 36 -8.66 -0.95 8.45
CA ARG A 36 -9.81 -1.79 8.77
C ARG A 36 -10.67 -2.06 7.55
N ALA A 37 -10.85 -1.03 6.71
CA ALA A 37 -11.64 -1.20 5.50
C ALA A 37 -10.99 -2.20 4.55
N MET A 38 -9.67 -2.12 4.41
CA MET A 38 -8.94 -3.03 3.53
C MET A 38 -8.93 -4.45 4.09
N ASP A 39 -8.80 -4.57 5.40
CA ASP A 39 -8.83 -5.87 6.04
C ASP A 39 -10.16 -6.58 5.75
N LYS A 40 -11.26 -5.83 5.81
CA LYS A 40 -12.57 -6.39 5.52
C LYS A 40 -12.70 -6.84 4.07
N LYS A 41 -11.92 -6.24 3.19
CA LYS A 41 -11.93 -6.63 1.78
C LYS A 41 -11.02 -7.82 1.48
N GLY A 42 -10.33 -8.31 2.48
CA GLY A 42 -9.50 -9.51 2.32
C GLY A 42 -8.01 -9.27 2.25
N PHE A 43 -7.57 -8.02 2.40
CA PHE A 43 -6.15 -7.74 2.41
C PHE A 43 -5.53 -8.08 3.76
N GLN A 44 -4.27 -8.46 3.73
CA GLN A 44 -3.47 -8.65 4.92
C GLN A 44 -2.67 -7.36 5.09
N VAL A 45 -3.12 -6.52 6.00
CA VAL A 45 -2.66 -5.15 6.10
C VAL A 45 -1.54 -4.99 7.12
N THR A 46 -0.50 -4.27 6.74
CA THR A 46 0.53 -3.80 7.65
C THR A 46 0.55 -2.28 7.55
N GLU A 47 0.64 -1.61 8.70
CA GLU A 47 0.62 -0.15 8.74
C GLU A 47 2.00 0.39 9.05
N ALA A 48 2.32 1.53 8.45
CA ALA A 48 3.54 2.27 8.74
C ALA A 48 3.21 3.75 8.82
N LYS A 49 3.88 4.46 9.73
CA LYS A 49 3.61 5.88 9.94
C LYS A 49 4.71 6.78 9.41
N SER A 50 5.80 6.24 8.93
CA SER A 50 6.92 7.03 8.45
C SER A 50 7.63 6.30 7.33
N VAL A 51 8.43 7.04 6.57
CA VAL A 51 9.24 6.45 5.50
C VAL A 51 10.20 5.41 6.09
N GLU A 52 10.84 5.77 7.19
CA GLU A 52 11.77 4.85 7.84
C GLU A 52 11.10 3.54 8.20
N GLU A 53 9.93 3.63 8.82
CA GLU A 53 9.21 2.43 9.23
C GLU A 53 8.79 1.62 8.00
N GLY A 54 8.31 2.31 6.97
CA GLY A 54 7.90 1.65 5.74
C GLY A 54 9.05 0.92 5.06
N LEU A 55 10.22 1.56 4.99
CA LEU A 55 11.40 0.93 4.40
C LEU A 55 11.81 -0.30 5.18
N ARG A 56 11.77 -0.22 6.50
CA ARG A 56 12.14 -1.35 7.34
C ARG A 56 11.18 -2.52 7.14
N ILE A 57 9.89 -2.21 7.08
CA ILE A 57 8.87 -3.24 6.90
C ILE A 57 9.02 -3.94 5.56
N VAL A 58 9.15 -3.18 4.46
CA VAL A 58 9.23 -3.82 3.14
C VAL A 58 10.53 -4.56 2.93
N ALA A 59 11.61 -4.15 3.60
CA ALA A 59 12.87 -4.88 3.51
C ALA A 59 12.74 -6.26 4.14
N LYS A 60 11.92 -6.36 5.17
CA LYS A 60 11.74 -7.61 5.87
C LYS A 60 10.66 -8.46 5.24
N THR A 61 9.56 -7.83 4.85
CA THR A 61 8.41 -8.54 4.29
C THR A 61 7.83 -7.71 3.15
N PRO A 62 8.37 -7.85 1.95
CA PRO A 62 7.85 -7.10 0.81
C PRO A 62 6.38 -7.44 0.58
N THR A 63 5.56 -6.41 0.43
CA THR A 63 4.14 -6.61 0.21
C THR A 63 3.84 -6.57 -1.28
N ASN A 64 2.72 -7.17 -1.66
CA ASN A 64 2.30 -7.18 -3.05
C ASN A 64 1.58 -5.90 -3.45
N PHE A 65 1.01 -5.19 -2.48
CA PHE A 65 0.30 -3.93 -2.70
C PHE A 65 0.79 -2.89 -1.72
N ALA A 66 0.67 -1.62 -2.10
CA ALA A 66 1.02 -0.54 -1.18
C ALA A 66 0.15 0.68 -1.46
N VAL A 67 -0.31 1.32 -0.40
CA VAL A 67 -0.97 2.62 -0.46
C VAL A 67 -0.09 3.54 0.36
N VAL A 68 0.46 4.57 -0.27
CA VAL A 68 1.43 5.42 0.40
C VAL A 68 1.08 6.89 0.27
N ASP A 69 1.28 7.63 1.35
CA ASP A 69 1.22 9.07 1.33
C ASP A 69 2.56 9.56 0.78
N LEU A 70 2.51 10.52 -0.13
CA LEU A 70 3.73 11.03 -0.75
C LEU A 70 4.39 12.12 0.09
N ARG A 71 3.69 12.65 1.09
CA ARG A 71 4.22 13.74 1.91
C ARG A 71 4.29 13.33 3.35
N LEU A 72 5.44 12.88 3.78
CA LEU A 72 5.68 12.48 5.15
C LEU A 72 6.74 13.37 5.74
N GLU A 73 6.80 13.47 7.06
CA GLU A 73 7.79 14.32 7.71
C GLU A 73 9.21 13.93 7.39
N ASP A 74 9.47 12.65 7.25
CA ASP A 74 10.82 12.16 7.00
C ASP A 74 11.08 11.81 5.54
N GLY A 75 10.22 12.25 4.63
CA GLY A 75 10.48 12.05 3.21
C GLY A 75 9.20 11.76 2.44
N SER A 76 9.36 11.08 1.32
CA SER A 76 8.25 10.75 0.45
C SER A 76 7.96 9.27 0.49
N GLY A 77 6.67 8.91 0.56
CA GLY A 77 6.28 7.50 0.47
C GLY A 77 6.74 6.86 -0.82
N LEU A 78 7.06 7.66 -1.83
CA LEU A 78 7.57 7.13 -3.08
C LEU A 78 8.87 6.35 -2.87
N GLU A 79 9.67 6.72 -1.87
CA GLU A 79 10.90 5.98 -1.58
C GLU A 79 10.60 4.54 -1.20
N VAL A 80 9.50 4.35 -0.47
CA VAL A 80 9.08 3.01 -0.07
C VAL A 80 8.60 2.23 -1.28
N VAL A 81 7.86 2.89 -2.16
CA VAL A 81 7.37 2.25 -3.39
C VAL A 81 8.54 1.81 -4.25
N LYS A 82 9.56 2.65 -4.40
CA LYS A 82 10.73 2.30 -5.19
C LYS A 82 11.48 1.12 -4.58
N SER A 83 11.61 1.12 -3.27
CA SER A 83 12.27 0.02 -2.59
C SER A 83 11.50 -1.28 -2.78
N LEU A 84 10.19 -1.21 -2.64
CA LEU A 84 9.33 -2.37 -2.81
C LEU A 84 9.42 -2.91 -4.23
N HIS A 85 9.40 -2.02 -5.21
CA HIS A 85 9.51 -2.42 -6.61
C HIS A 85 10.82 -3.17 -6.86
N LYS A 86 11.90 -2.64 -6.30
CA LYS A 86 13.21 -3.25 -6.45
C LYS A 86 13.26 -4.64 -5.82
N LEU A 87 12.66 -4.78 -4.64
CA LEU A 87 12.68 -6.05 -3.92
C LEU A 87 11.82 -7.11 -4.59
N LYS A 88 10.76 -6.71 -5.28
CA LYS A 88 9.87 -7.65 -5.95
C LYS A 88 10.26 -7.92 -7.39
N LYS A 89 11.24 -7.19 -7.89
CA LYS A 89 11.66 -7.34 -9.27
C LYS A 89 12.60 -8.52 -9.41
N HIS A 90 12.45 -9.25 -10.47
CA HIS A 90 13.32 -10.40 -10.75
C HIS A 90 14.13 -10.20 -12.00
#